data_ac862b2d96311db366de8b15e58320d8
#
_entry.id   ac862b2d96311db366de8b15e58320d8
#
_cell.length_a   1.000
_cell.length_b   1.000
_cell.length_c   1.000
_cell.angle_alpha   90.00
_cell.angle_beta   90.00
_cell.angle_gamma   90.00
#
_symmetry.space_group_name_H-M   'P 1'
#
loop_
_entity.id
_entity.type
_entity.pdbx_description
1 polymer ?
#
loop_
_entity_poly.entity_id
_entity_poly.type
_entity_poly.pdbx_seq_one_letter_code
_entity_poly.pdbx_strand_id
1 'polypeptide(L)'
;QMCIRDRVITISEPDLQVLATQVPSVPNMTLILAVAVGVGIFLVIALLRMLIGVALPPLLTFFYIAVFVLAFLVPENFRAVAFDSGGVTTGPMTVPFIMALGVGIASIRNDHHAADDSFGLVALCSIGPILAVMVLGLIYKPTNADYQPVAIPEIADSVELAQLFAHGIPDYMKEIALSLLPIVLFFGLFQIF
;
A
#
# COMPACT_ATOMS: atom_id res chain seq x y z
N GLN A 1 1.65 -20.11 17.66
CA GLN A 1 1.41 -18.66 17.88
C GLN A 1 1.87 -17.77 16.72
N MET A 2 2.75 -18.24 15.83
CA MET A 2 3.14 -17.52 14.60
C MET A 2 1.97 -17.38 13.59
N CYS A 3 1.17 -18.43 13.42
CA CYS A 3 0.12 -18.46 12.37
C CYS A 3 -1.00 -17.42 12.50
N ILE A 4 -1.30 -16.88 13.67
CA ILE A 4 -2.39 -15.90 13.83
C ILE A 4 -1.90 -14.51 13.46
N ARG A 5 -0.66 -14.14 13.81
CA ARG A 5 -0.03 -12.87 13.45
C ARG A 5 0.14 -12.73 11.93
N ASP A 6 0.65 -13.80 11.30
CA ASP A 6 0.87 -13.82 9.86
C ASP A 6 -0.46 -13.73 9.10
N ARG A 7 -1.51 -14.42 9.58
CA ARG A 7 -2.83 -14.37 8.94
C ARG A 7 -3.54 -13.02 9.05
N VAL A 8 -3.38 -12.30 10.17
CA VAL A 8 -4.01 -10.97 10.31
C VAL A 8 -3.37 -9.95 9.38
N ILE A 9 -2.07 -10.06 9.12
CA ILE A 9 -1.33 -9.17 8.21
C ILE A 9 -1.59 -9.56 6.76
N THR A 10 -1.69 -10.86 6.46
CA THR A 10 -2.04 -11.39 5.13
C THR A 10 -3.44 -10.96 4.69
N ILE A 11 -4.35 -10.79 5.64
CA ILE A 11 -5.75 -10.39 5.38
C ILE A 11 -5.85 -8.92 4.98
N SER A 12 -4.88 -8.06 5.40
CA SER A 12 -5.02 -6.61 5.21
C SER A 12 -4.61 -6.12 3.81
N GLU A 13 -3.55 -6.65 3.22
CA GLU A 13 -3.08 -6.26 1.87
C GLU A 13 -2.23 -7.39 1.26
N PRO A 14 -2.82 -8.25 0.41
CA PRO A 14 -2.10 -9.35 -0.25
C PRO A 14 -0.95 -8.85 -1.14
N ASP A 15 -1.12 -7.73 -1.82
CA ASP A 15 -0.13 -7.15 -2.72
C ASP A 15 1.15 -6.71 -1.99
N LEU A 16 1.01 -6.23 -0.75
CA LEU A 16 2.15 -5.85 0.08
C LEU A 16 3.00 -7.05 0.51
N GLN A 17 2.38 -8.20 0.67
CA GLN A 17 3.11 -9.44 0.95
C GLN A 17 3.90 -9.92 -0.27
N VAL A 18 3.29 -9.85 -1.46
CA VAL A 18 3.99 -10.16 -2.71
C VAL A 18 5.22 -9.27 -2.84
N LEU A 19 5.09 -7.97 -2.62
CA LEU A 19 6.22 -7.03 -2.62
C LEU A 19 7.28 -7.43 -1.59
N ALA A 20 6.88 -7.77 -0.37
CA ALA A 20 7.82 -8.15 0.69
C ALA A 20 8.57 -9.45 0.39
N THR A 21 7.94 -10.41 -0.28
CA THR A 21 8.61 -11.66 -0.69
C THR A 21 9.62 -11.47 -1.81
N GLN A 22 9.49 -10.40 -2.62
CA GLN A 22 10.43 -10.06 -3.68
C GLN A 22 11.75 -9.47 -3.18
N VAL A 23 11.83 -9.12 -1.90
CA VAL A 23 13.03 -8.49 -1.30
C VAL A 23 13.59 -9.35 -0.16
N PRO A 24 14.27 -10.45 -0.46
CA PRO A 24 14.77 -11.39 0.56
C PRO A 24 15.81 -10.77 1.52
N SER A 25 16.42 -9.66 1.14
CA SER A 25 17.41 -8.94 1.95
C SER A 25 16.82 -8.15 3.14
N VAL A 26 15.49 -7.95 3.17
CA VAL A 26 14.79 -7.26 4.26
C VAL A 26 13.74 -8.21 4.84
N PRO A 27 13.65 -8.37 6.17
CA PRO A 27 12.59 -9.18 6.76
C PRO A 27 11.20 -8.67 6.35
N ASN A 28 10.33 -9.54 5.82
CA ASN A 28 9.01 -9.20 5.30
C ASN A 28 8.21 -8.32 6.26
N MET A 29 8.23 -8.68 7.55
CA MET A 29 7.53 -7.95 8.60
C MET A 29 8.05 -6.51 8.76
N THR A 30 9.35 -6.30 8.62
CA THR A 30 9.97 -4.97 8.73
C THR A 30 9.55 -4.09 7.57
N LEU A 31 9.51 -4.63 6.36
CA LEU A 31 9.06 -3.90 5.18
C LEU A 31 7.58 -3.54 5.30
N ILE A 32 6.72 -4.50 5.66
CA ILE A 32 5.28 -4.28 5.85
C ILE A 32 5.02 -3.22 6.92
N LEU A 33 5.72 -3.28 8.06
CA LEU A 33 5.57 -2.27 9.13
C LEU A 33 6.07 -0.89 8.69
N ALA A 34 7.18 -0.81 7.96
CA ALA A 34 7.68 0.46 7.45
C ALA A 34 6.69 1.11 6.50
N VAL A 35 6.11 0.34 5.59
CA VAL A 35 5.05 0.80 4.68
C VAL A 35 3.82 1.27 5.45
N ALA A 36 3.32 0.48 6.41
CA ALA A 36 2.15 0.81 7.21
C ALA A 36 2.35 2.11 8.02
N VAL A 37 3.53 2.27 8.62
CA VAL A 37 3.90 3.51 9.34
C VAL A 37 3.98 4.69 8.37
N GLY A 38 4.57 4.48 7.18
CA GLY A 38 4.62 5.50 6.13
C GLY A 38 3.24 6.00 5.72
N VAL A 39 2.31 5.08 5.40
CA VAL A 39 0.92 5.42 5.09
C VAL A 39 0.26 6.17 6.24
N GLY A 40 0.40 5.66 7.48
CA GLY A 40 -0.22 6.25 8.65
C GLY A 40 0.24 7.69 8.93
N ILE A 41 1.54 7.96 8.87
CA ILE A 41 2.09 9.30 9.06
C ILE A 41 1.57 10.26 7.97
N PHE A 42 1.62 9.83 6.71
CA PHE A 42 1.18 10.69 5.60
C PHE A 42 -0.33 10.88 5.56
N LEU A 43 -1.11 9.90 6.02
CA LEU A 43 -2.54 10.07 6.22
C LEU A 43 -2.82 11.16 7.25
N VAL A 44 -2.12 11.16 8.39
CA VAL A 44 -2.25 12.22 9.40
C VAL A 44 -1.85 13.59 8.83
N ILE A 45 -0.74 13.67 8.11
CA ILE A 45 -0.30 14.92 7.45
C ILE A 45 -1.37 15.41 6.46
N ALA A 46 -1.93 14.50 5.66
CA ALA A 46 -2.95 14.82 4.68
C ALA A 46 -4.25 15.31 5.33
N LEU A 47 -4.67 14.69 6.44
CA LEU A 47 -5.84 15.12 7.21
C LEU A 47 -5.60 16.48 7.88
N LEU A 48 -4.44 16.69 8.50
CA LEU A 48 -4.06 17.98 9.10
C LEU A 48 -4.01 19.09 8.06
N ARG A 49 -3.46 18.81 6.88
CA ARG A 49 -3.46 19.73 5.74
C ARG A 49 -4.89 20.19 5.39
N MET A 50 -5.82 19.23 5.29
CA MET A 50 -7.22 19.52 4.99
C MET A 50 -7.84 20.42 6.07
N LEU A 51 -7.59 20.13 7.34
CA LEU A 51 -8.15 20.91 8.46
C LEU A 51 -7.58 22.34 8.53
N ILE A 52 -6.29 22.51 8.21
CA ILE A 52 -5.61 23.82 8.24
C ILE A 52 -5.86 24.60 6.93
N GLY A 53 -6.28 23.95 5.86
CA GLY A 53 -6.52 24.57 4.55
C GLY A 53 -5.24 24.85 3.75
N VAL A 54 -4.19 24.07 3.96
CA VAL A 54 -2.92 24.22 3.21
C VAL A 54 -3.11 23.70 1.78
N ALA A 55 -2.63 24.47 0.80
CA ALA A 55 -2.70 24.09 -0.61
C ALA A 55 -1.92 22.79 -0.89
N LEU A 56 -2.48 21.91 -1.72
CA LEU A 56 -1.88 20.62 -2.08
C LEU A 56 -0.58 20.73 -2.91
N PRO A 57 -0.51 21.59 -3.96
CA PRO A 57 0.63 21.58 -4.88
C PRO A 57 2.00 21.84 -4.21
N PRO A 58 2.17 22.86 -3.35
CA PRO A 58 3.47 23.10 -2.73
C PRO A 58 3.90 21.96 -1.79
N LEU A 59 2.94 21.33 -1.11
CA LEU A 59 3.21 20.21 -0.21
C LEU A 59 3.66 18.97 -1.00
N LEU A 60 2.97 18.64 -2.09
CA LEU A 60 3.38 17.55 -2.99
C LEU A 60 4.75 17.82 -3.60
N THR A 61 4.99 19.05 -4.09
CA THR A 61 6.29 19.41 -4.66
C THR A 61 7.42 19.20 -3.65
N PHE A 62 7.22 19.62 -2.41
CA PHE A 62 8.21 19.43 -1.35
C PHE A 62 8.52 17.95 -1.11
N PHE A 63 7.49 17.11 -0.96
CA PHE A 63 7.71 15.69 -0.72
C PHE A 63 8.27 14.94 -1.93
N TYR A 64 7.87 15.29 -3.16
CA TYR A 64 8.47 14.69 -4.35
C TYR A 64 9.94 15.08 -4.52
N ILE A 65 10.32 16.31 -4.21
CA ILE A 65 11.74 16.69 -4.17
C ILE A 65 12.49 15.81 -3.16
N ALA A 66 11.94 15.61 -1.97
CA ALA A 66 12.53 14.73 -0.96
C ALA A 66 12.65 13.28 -1.46
N VAL A 67 11.63 12.74 -2.12
CA VAL A 67 11.66 11.40 -2.74
C VAL A 67 12.80 11.31 -3.77
N PHE A 68 12.91 12.28 -4.68
CA PHE A 68 13.95 12.24 -5.71
C PHE A 68 15.35 12.39 -5.12
N VAL A 69 15.54 13.25 -4.14
CA VAL A 69 16.83 13.38 -3.44
C VAL A 69 17.22 12.06 -2.75
N LEU A 70 16.29 11.43 -2.05
CA LEU A 70 16.51 10.12 -1.42
C LEU A 70 16.78 9.03 -2.47
N ALA A 71 16.11 9.06 -3.61
CA ALA A 71 16.31 8.09 -4.68
C ALA A 71 17.74 8.08 -5.22
N PHE A 72 18.46 9.21 -5.20
CA PHE A 72 19.88 9.24 -5.57
C PHE A 72 20.79 8.56 -4.53
N LEU A 73 20.37 8.50 -3.28
CA LEU A 73 21.16 7.93 -2.19
C LEU A 73 20.90 6.43 -2.00
N VAL A 74 19.74 5.94 -2.46
CA VAL A 74 19.31 4.54 -2.31
C VAL A 74 19.93 3.69 -3.44
N PRO A 75 20.36 2.42 -3.15
CA PRO A 75 20.84 1.50 -4.17
C PRO A 75 19.85 1.28 -5.31
N GLU A 76 20.35 1.14 -6.55
CA GLU A 76 19.49 1.05 -7.75
C GLU A 76 18.45 -0.06 -7.67
N ASN A 77 18.84 -1.24 -7.22
CA ASN A 77 17.97 -2.39 -7.11
C ASN A 77 16.80 -2.18 -6.13
N PHE A 78 17.00 -1.32 -5.13
CA PHE A 78 16.00 -1.04 -4.11
C PHE A 78 15.09 0.15 -4.47
N ARG A 79 15.49 0.99 -5.42
CA ARG A 79 14.66 2.11 -5.89
C ARG A 79 13.34 1.63 -6.48
N ALA A 80 13.39 0.59 -7.34
CA ALA A 80 12.20 0.01 -7.95
C ALA A 80 11.20 -0.45 -6.88
N VAL A 81 11.66 -1.18 -5.87
CA VAL A 81 10.85 -1.64 -4.74
C VAL A 81 10.24 -0.47 -3.97
N ALA A 82 11.01 0.60 -3.73
CA ALA A 82 10.52 1.77 -3.02
C ALA A 82 9.40 2.48 -3.79
N PHE A 83 9.55 2.68 -5.10
CA PHE A 83 8.50 3.28 -5.92
C PHE A 83 7.27 2.36 -6.04
N ASP A 84 7.48 1.06 -6.19
CA ASP A 84 6.40 0.07 -6.27
C ASP A 84 5.58 0.01 -4.98
N SER A 85 6.22 0.18 -3.81
CA SER A 85 5.53 0.24 -2.53
C SER A 85 4.48 1.34 -2.46
N GLY A 86 4.69 2.47 -3.14
CA GLY A 86 3.70 3.54 -3.25
C GLY A 86 2.50 3.15 -4.11
N GLY A 87 2.71 2.37 -5.17
CA GLY A 87 1.66 1.82 -6.02
C GLY A 87 0.85 0.73 -5.32
N VAL A 88 1.54 -0.21 -4.68
CA VAL A 88 0.93 -1.33 -3.94
C VAL A 88 -0.01 -0.86 -2.84
N THR A 89 0.36 0.19 -2.11
CA THR A 89 -0.47 0.75 -1.03
C THR A 89 -1.66 1.57 -1.49
N THR A 90 -1.72 1.92 -2.77
CA THR A 90 -2.85 2.61 -3.41
C THR A 90 -3.70 1.64 -4.25
N GLY A 91 -3.89 0.44 -3.75
CA GLY A 91 -4.67 -0.61 -4.38
C GLY A 91 -6.19 -0.39 -4.34
N PRO A 92 -6.95 -1.33 -4.91
CA PRO A 92 -8.40 -1.20 -5.08
C PRO A 92 -9.19 -1.14 -3.77
N MET A 93 -8.61 -1.51 -2.65
CA MET A 93 -9.24 -1.44 -1.33
C MET A 93 -8.89 -0.16 -0.58
N THR A 94 -7.64 0.25 -0.61
CA THR A 94 -7.14 1.39 0.17
C THR A 94 -7.62 2.72 -0.41
N VAL A 95 -7.66 2.86 -1.74
CA VAL A 95 -8.09 4.12 -2.40
C VAL A 95 -9.53 4.49 -2.09
N PRO A 96 -10.54 3.61 -2.23
CA PRO A 96 -11.92 3.95 -1.87
C PRO A 96 -12.08 4.31 -0.39
N PHE A 97 -11.34 3.64 0.49
CA PHE A 97 -11.36 3.93 1.92
C PHE A 97 -10.80 5.33 2.23
N ILE A 98 -9.63 5.68 1.68
CA ILE A 98 -9.02 7.00 1.85
C ILE A 98 -9.90 8.10 1.26
N MET A 99 -10.49 7.86 0.08
CA MET A 99 -11.41 8.80 -0.54
C MET A 99 -12.68 9.01 0.29
N ALA A 100 -13.28 7.93 0.81
CA ALA A 100 -14.45 8.03 1.67
C ALA A 100 -14.15 8.81 2.96
N LEU A 101 -12.96 8.58 3.56
CA LEU A 101 -12.48 9.33 4.71
C LEU A 101 -12.31 10.83 4.37
N GLY A 102 -11.74 11.13 3.20
CA GLY A 102 -11.56 12.49 2.71
C GLY A 102 -12.89 13.23 2.51
N VAL A 103 -13.84 12.58 1.85
CA VAL A 103 -15.20 13.13 1.67
C VAL A 103 -15.89 13.33 3.01
N GLY A 104 -15.76 12.38 3.95
CA GLY A 104 -16.33 12.49 5.29
C GLY A 104 -15.79 13.71 6.06
N ILE A 105 -14.49 13.97 6.01
CA ILE A 105 -13.88 15.13 6.68
C ILE A 105 -14.23 16.43 5.96
N ALA A 106 -14.24 16.43 4.63
CA ALA A 106 -14.61 17.60 3.86
C ALA A 106 -16.08 18.01 4.10
N SER A 107 -16.98 17.04 4.32
CA SER A 107 -18.38 17.31 4.69
C SER A 107 -18.51 18.02 6.04
N ILE A 108 -17.61 17.76 6.98
CA ILE A 108 -17.60 18.46 8.27
C ILE A 108 -17.21 19.93 8.10
N ARG A 109 -16.35 20.24 7.13
CA ARG A 109 -15.90 21.61 6.82
C ARG A 109 -16.92 22.42 6.01
N ASN A 110 -17.91 21.78 5.41
CA ASN A 110 -18.91 22.42 4.55
C ASN A 110 -18.29 23.18 3.34
N ASP A 111 -17.20 22.61 2.75
CA ASP A 111 -16.38 23.24 1.73
C ASP A 111 -16.69 22.67 0.33
N HIS A 112 -16.69 23.53 -0.69
CA HIS A 112 -17.00 23.16 -2.08
C HIS A 112 -15.87 22.36 -2.78
N HIS A 113 -14.67 22.23 -2.15
CA HIS A 113 -13.49 21.55 -2.70
C HIS A 113 -13.30 20.12 -2.20
N ALA A 114 -14.34 19.49 -1.65
CA ALA A 114 -14.28 18.16 -1.04
C ALA A 114 -13.70 17.08 -1.95
N ALA A 115 -14.03 17.09 -3.25
CA ALA A 115 -13.56 16.10 -4.21
C ALA A 115 -12.06 16.25 -4.50
N ASP A 116 -11.59 17.49 -4.72
CA ASP A 116 -10.18 17.78 -5.00
C ASP A 116 -9.30 17.45 -3.79
N ASP A 117 -9.78 17.72 -2.59
CA ASP A 117 -9.08 17.40 -1.36
C ASP A 117 -8.99 15.88 -1.12
N SER A 118 -10.00 15.10 -1.52
CA SER A 118 -9.99 13.64 -1.40
C SER A 118 -8.92 12.98 -2.29
N PHE A 119 -8.76 13.46 -3.54
CA PHE A 119 -7.67 13.02 -4.41
C PHE A 119 -6.29 13.37 -3.83
N GLY A 120 -6.18 14.55 -3.20
CA GLY A 120 -4.96 14.96 -2.52
C GLY A 120 -4.55 14.05 -1.37
N LEU A 121 -5.51 13.45 -0.65
CA LEU A 121 -5.24 12.44 0.37
C LEU A 121 -4.57 11.21 -0.21
N VAL A 122 -5.09 10.65 -1.30
CA VAL A 122 -4.53 9.48 -1.96
C VAL A 122 -3.10 9.76 -2.42
N ALA A 123 -2.86 10.91 -3.06
CA ALA A 123 -1.52 11.28 -3.53
C ALA A 123 -0.49 11.39 -2.40
N LEU A 124 -0.86 11.97 -1.26
CA LEU A 124 0.03 12.05 -0.10
C LEU A 124 0.24 10.68 0.55
N CYS A 125 -0.79 9.84 0.66
CA CYS A 125 -0.67 8.50 1.21
C CYS A 125 0.23 7.58 0.37
N SER A 126 0.34 7.81 -0.95
CA SER A 126 1.27 7.07 -1.82
C SER A 126 2.74 7.45 -1.58
N ILE A 127 3.01 8.71 -1.24
CA ILE A 127 4.38 9.19 -0.99
C ILE A 127 4.95 8.61 0.31
N GLY A 128 4.10 8.39 1.31
CA GLY A 128 4.50 7.87 2.61
C GLY A 128 5.28 6.56 2.54
N PRO A 129 4.71 5.51 1.94
CA PRO A 129 5.39 4.24 1.70
C PRO A 129 6.71 4.38 0.94
N ILE A 130 6.72 5.17 -0.13
CA ILE A 130 7.92 5.40 -0.94
C ILE A 130 9.05 5.92 -0.05
N LEU A 131 8.81 6.97 0.73
CA LEU A 131 9.80 7.54 1.63
C LEU A 131 10.22 6.56 2.73
N ALA A 132 9.26 5.83 3.33
CA ALA A 132 9.54 4.86 4.39
C ALA A 132 10.43 3.72 3.87
N VAL A 133 10.14 3.18 2.68
CA VAL A 133 10.93 2.11 2.07
C VAL A 133 12.29 2.62 1.61
N MET A 134 12.39 3.85 1.10
CA MET A 134 13.70 4.46 0.78
C MET A 134 14.58 4.61 2.02
N VAL A 135 14.03 5.08 3.14
CA VAL A 135 14.76 5.16 4.42
C VAL A 135 15.20 3.76 4.87
N LEU A 136 14.33 2.78 4.73
CA LEU A 136 14.65 1.39 5.02
C LEU A 136 15.81 0.88 4.16
N GLY A 137 15.82 1.20 2.86
CA GLY A 137 16.90 0.88 1.93
C GLY A 137 18.24 1.51 2.29
N LEU A 138 18.24 2.71 2.86
CA LEU A 138 19.45 3.37 3.37
C LEU A 138 19.98 2.69 4.64
N ILE A 139 19.10 2.19 5.50
CA ILE A 139 19.49 1.52 6.77
C ILE A 139 20.03 0.12 6.48
N TYR A 140 19.31 -0.68 5.70
CA TYR A 140 19.66 -2.07 5.42
C TYR A 140 20.75 -2.22 4.35
N LYS A 141 20.92 -1.23 3.46
CA LYS A 141 21.86 -1.23 2.33
C LYS A 141 21.92 -2.59 1.62
N PRO A 142 20.78 -3.07 1.11
CA PRO A 142 20.73 -4.36 0.47
C PRO A 142 21.63 -4.39 -0.74
N THR A 143 22.72 -5.17 -0.66
CA THR A 143 23.70 -5.32 -1.75
C THR A 143 23.24 -6.30 -2.82
N ASN A 144 22.35 -7.21 -2.48
CA ASN A 144 21.80 -8.22 -3.38
C ASN A 144 20.28 -8.23 -3.24
N ALA A 145 19.60 -7.56 -4.16
CA ALA A 145 18.18 -7.79 -4.42
C ALA A 145 18.10 -8.85 -5.54
N ASP A 146 18.47 -10.09 -5.23
CA ASP A 146 18.28 -11.20 -6.14
C ASP A 146 16.78 -11.52 -6.18
N TYR A 147 16.11 -10.96 -7.18
CA TYR A 147 14.77 -11.38 -7.55
C TYR A 147 14.82 -12.84 -7.97
N GLN A 148 14.24 -13.71 -7.18
CA GLN A 148 13.98 -15.09 -7.58
C GLN A 148 12.64 -15.11 -8.33
N PRO A 149 12.66 -15.27 -9.67
CA PRO A 149 11.42 -15.37 -10.42
C PRO A 149 10.62 -16.56 -9.88
N VAL A 150 9.35 -16.34 -9.59
CA VAL A 150 8.43 -17.44 -9.28
C VAL A 150 8.45 -18.39 -10.46
N ALA A 151 8.78 -19.66 -10.21
CA ALA A 151 8.76 -20.67 -11.25
C ALA A 151 7.34 -20.78 -11.81
N ILE A 152 7.16 -20.34 -13.05
CA ILE A 152 5.91 -20.50 -13.76
C ILE A 152 5.80 -21.98 -14.08
N PRO A 153 4.73 -22.69 -13.65
CA PRO A 153 4.55 -24.09 -14.01
C PRO A 153 4.50 -24.23 -15.54
N GLU A 154 5.31 -25.13 -16.09
CA GLU A 154 5.25 -25.44 -17.51
C GLU A 154 3.92 -26.13 -17.80
N ILE A 155 3.04 -25.44 -18.50
CA ILE A 155 1.71 -25.92 -18.86
C ILE A 155 1.84 -26.61 -20.22
N ALA A 156 1.70 -27.93 -20.22
CA ALA A 156 1.84 -28.72 -21.43
C ALA A 156 0.54 -28.78 -22.25
N ASP A 157 -0.64 -28.62 -21.63
CA ASP A 157 -1.92 -28.79 -22.32
C ASP A 157 -2.97 -27.76 -21.82
N SER A 158 -3.94 -27.47 -22.70
CA SER A 158 -5.07 -26.56 -22.40
C SER A 158 -5.97 -27.06 -21.25
N VAL A 159 -6.01 -28.38 -21.04
CA VAL A 159 -6.76 -29.01 -19.95
C VAL A 159 -6.09 -28.71 -18.59
N GLU A 160 -4.75 -28.79 -18.54
CA GLU A 160 -3.97 -28.48 -17.36
C GLU A 160 -4.09 -26.99 -16.99
N LEU A 161 -4.09 -26.11 -18.00
CA LEU A 161 -4.37 -24.69 -17.82
C LEU A 161 -5.75 -24.45 -17.20
N ALA A 162 -6.78 -25.10 -17.73
CA ALA A 162 -8.13 -24.97 -17.23
C ALA A 162 -8.27 -25.48 -15.79
N GLN A 163 -7.58 -26.56 -15.42
CA GLN A 163 -7.55 -27.06 -14.05
C GLN A 163 -6.83 -26.11 -13.09
N LEU A 164 -5.71 -25.49 -13.54
CA LEU A 164 -4.98 -24.50 -12.76
C LEU A 164 -5.88 -23.30 -12.44
N PHE A 165 -6.62 -22.80 -13.43
CA PHE A 165 -7.59 -21.71 -13.22
C PHE A 165 -8.77 -22.13 -12.33
N ALA A 166 -9.31 -23.33 -12.52
CA ALA A 166 -10.42 -23.83 -11.74
C ALA A 166 -10.09 -23.96 -10.24
N HIS A 167 -8.83 -24.25 -9.91
CA HIS A 167 -8.37 -24.28 -8.51
C HIS A 167 -7.90 -22.92 -8.01
N GLY A 168 -7.23 -22.14 -8.85
CA GLY A 168 -6.69 -20.83 -8.47
C GLY A 168 -7.77 -19.78 -8.24
N ILE A 169 -8.80 -19.73 -9.09
CA ILE A 169 -9.86 -18.70 -8.98
C ILE A 169 -10.59 -18.74 -7.62
N PRO A 170 -11.05 -19.90 -7.11
CA PRO A 170 -11.71 -19.96 -5.82
C PRO A 170 -10.81 -19.51 -4.65
N ASP A 171 -9.52 -19.84 -4.71
CA ASP A 171 -8.55 -19.47 -3.68
C ASP A 171 -8.33 -17.95 -3.67
N TYR A 172 -8.13 -17.33 -4.83
CA TYR A 172 -8.03 -15.88 -4.96
C TYR A 172 -9.32 -15.17 -4.54
N MET A 173 -10.49 -15.69 -4.93
CA MET A 173 -11.77 -15.11 -4.50
C MET A 173 -11.94 -15.16 -2.98
N LYS A 174 -11.51 -16.25 -2.35
CA LYS A 174 -11.53 -16.39 -0.89
C LYS A 174 -10.59 -15.39 -0.22
N GLU A 175 -9.40 -15.18 -0.77
CA GLU A 175 -8.41 -14.24 -0.27
C GLU A 175 -8.94 -12.80 -0.36
N ILE A 176 -9.52 -12.41 -1.50
CA ILE A 176 -10.18 -11.11 -1.68
C ILE A 176 -11.37 -10.94 -0.72
N ALA A 177 -12.19 -11.95 -0.57
CA ALA A 177 -13.33 -11.89 0.35
C ALA A 177 -12.89 -11.73 1.81
N LEU A 178 -11.81 -12.39 2.23
CA LEU A 178 -11.24 -12.26 3.56
C LEU A 178 -10.62 -10.88 3.79
N SER A 179 -9.95 -10.30 2.79
CA SER A 179 -9.36 -8.96 2.89
C SER A 179 -10.42 -7.84 2.89
N LEU A 180 -11.57 -8.05 2.26
CA LEU A 180 -12.72 -7.13 2.34
C LEU A 180 -13.49 -7.22 3.67
N LEU A 181 -13.42 -8.34 4.36
CA LEU A 181 -14.20 -8.61 5.57
C LEU A 181 -13.98 -7.56 6.69
N PRO A 182 -12.75 -7.12 7.03
CA PRO A 182 -12.55 -6.05 8.02
C PRO A 182 -13.23 -4.74 7.64
N ILE A 183 -13.20 -4.38 6.36
CA ILE A 183 -13.81 -3.14 5.83
C ILE A 183 -15.35 -3.23 5.95
N VAL A 184 -15.93 -4.36 5.54
CA VAL A 184 -17.37 -4.59 5.63
C VAL A 184 -17.83 -4.59 7.09
N LEU A 185 -17.07 -5.20 7.99
CA LEU A 185 -17.39 -5.18 9.43
C LEU A 185 -17.31 -3.77 10.01
N PHE A 186 -16.28 -3.00 9.65
CA PHE A 186 -16.12 -1.63 10.10
C PHE A 186 -17.31 -0.77 9.65
N PHE A 187 -17.63 -0.75 8.37
CA PHE A 187 -18.78 -0.01 7.86
C PHE A 187 -20.11 -0.52 8.40
N GLY A 188 -20.29 -1.83 8.53
CA GLY A 188 -21.50 -2.41 9.10
C GLY A 188 -21.72 -1.98 10.55
N LEU A 189 -20.67 -1.93 11.37
CA LEU A 189 -20.75 -1.43 12.74
C LEU A 189 -21.15 0.05 12.79
N PHE A 190 -20.55 0.89 11.94
CA PHE A 190 -20.89 2.31 11.89
C PHE A 190 -22.26 2.62 11.31
N GLN A 191 -22.87 1.71 10.56
CA GLN A 191 -24.22 1.88 10.01
C GLN A 191 -25.30 1.47 11.01
N ILE A 192 -24.96 0.64 12.02
CA ILE A 192 -25.87 0.18 13.06
C ILE A 192 -25.91 1.18 14.24
N PHE A 193 -24.85 1.93 14.47
CA PHE A 193 -24.76 2.97 15.49
C PHE A 193 -25.00 4.37 14.92
#